data_819a475e7172d8d2c9468d27a21e4bf8
#
_entry.id   819a475e7172d8d2c9468d27a21e4bf8
#
_cell.length_a   1.000
_cell.length_b   1.000
_cell.length_c   1.000
_cell.angle_alpha   90.00
_cell.angle_beta   90.00
_cell.angle_gamma   90.00
#
_symmetry.space_group_name_H-M   'P 1'
#
loop_
_entity.id
_entity.type
_entity.pdbx_description
1 polymer ?
#
loop_
_entity_poly.entity_id
_entity_poly.type
_entity_poly.pdbx_seq_one_letter_code
_entity_poly.pdbx_strand_id
1 'polypeptide(L)'
;FKAAAENLRGRFADWARRCEFGDDLCLSKLLRLVVDTKFLGGDVVLLFDDGLVEDSGKVLAFEPDEIADVPREWLREKFPAGYVQRQGRIYNPNGRFVGVTVSHRYRGATTFRRDPDGVLFLVKDDARDVQDWVMLRDVWRFNQGRGVAPVAAPLDSLLDLESVTKFEVQAAMKNAQTVGQIISTNRAGSDADEIPEELDRD
;
A
#
# COMPACT_ATOMS: atom_id res chain seq x y z
N PHE A 1 -14.19 41.41 10.51
CA PHE A 1 -13.32 40.49 9.80
C PHE A 1 -12.37 39.76 10.75
N LYS A 2 -11.66 40.44 11.67
CA LYS A 2 -10.69 39.83 12.57
C LYS A 2 -11.30 38.81 13.52
N ALA A 3 -12.42 39.15 14.18
CA ALA A 3 -13.14 38.24 15.07
C ALA A 3 -13.70 37.00 14.33
N ALA A 4 -14.18 37.15 13.10
CA ALA A 4 -14.64 36.02 12.26
C ALA A 4 -13.48 35.07 11.86
N ALA A 5 -12.33 35.66 11.55
CA ALA A 5 -11.12 34.85 11.21
C ALA A 5 -10.59 34.08 12.45
N GLU A 6 -10.62 34.71 13.64
CA GLU A 6 -10.24 34.05 14.90
C GLU A 6 -11.18 32.89 15.26
N ASN A 7 -12.49 33.11 15.11
CA ASN A 7 -13.51 32.06 15.32
C ASN A 7 -13.28 30.89 14.36
N LEU A 8 -13.05 31.16 13.04
CA LEU A 8 -12.80 30.13 12.05
C LEU A 8 -11.53 29.34 12.36
N ARG A 9 -10.46 30.03 12.78
CA ARG A 9 -9.21 29.36 13.19
C ARG A 9 -9.42 28.45 14.40
N GLY A 10 -10.19 28.90 15.40
CA GLY A 10 -10.54 28.08 16.57
C GLY A 10 -11.28 26.81 16.17
N ARG A 11 -12.34 26.96 15.39
CA ARG A 11 -13.14 25.83 14.88
C ARG A 11 -12.31 24.86 14.05
N PHE A 12 -11.44 25.36 13.18
CA PHE A 12 -10.53 24.53 12.40
C PHE A 12 -9.53 23.78 13.29
N ALA A 13 -8.96 24.44 14.30
CA ALA A 13 -8.04 23.81 15.23
C ALA A 13 -8.71 22.69 16.05
N ASP A 14 -9.96 22.89 16.44
CA ASP A 14 -10.73 21.86 17.15
C ASP A 14 -11.07 20.68 16.24
N TRP A 15 -11.50 20.96 15.01
CA TRP A 15 -11.74 19.94 14.01
C TRP A 15 -10.45 19.15 13.67
N ALA A 16 -9.33 19.82 13.47
CA ALA A 16 -8.06 19.19 13.11
C ALA A 16 -7.52 18.21 14.16
N ARG A 17 -7.98 18.32 15.41
CA ARG A 17 -7.62 17.36 16.47
C ARG A 17 -8.35 16.04 16.34
N ARG A 18 -9.53 16.02 15.71
CA ARG A 18 -10.42 14.85 15.62
C ARG A 18 -11.07 14.76 14.25
N CYS A 19 -10.30 14.99 13.19
CA CYS A 19 -10.83 15.05 11.82
C CYS A 19 -11.04 13.66 11.20
N GLU A 20 -10.42 12.63 11.73
CA GLU A 20 -10.59 11.28 11.25
C GLU A 20 -11.86 10.65 11.82
N PHE A 21 -12.48 9.75 11.05
CA PHE A 21 -13.76 9.11 11.36
C PHE A 21 -13.76 8.34 12.70
N GLY A 22 -12.66 7.68 13.04
CA GLY A 22 -12.51 6.94 14.30
C GLY A 22 -12.14 7.81 15.52
N ASP A 23 -11.95 9.12 15.34
CA ASP A 23 -11.44 10.05 16.37
C ASP A 23 -10.04 9.76 16.90
N ASP A 24 -9.33 8.79 16.32
CA ASP A 24 -7.99 8.37 16.76
C ASP A 24 -6.86 9.22 16.19
N LEU A 25 -7.09 9.85 15.03
CA LEU A 25 -6.08 10.58 14.31
C LEU A 25 -6.39 12.08 14.23
N CYS A 26 -5.41 12.90 14.63
CA CYS A 26 -5.41 14.31 14.29
C CYS A 26 -4.97 14.51 12.82
N LEU A 27 -5.28 15.68 12.26
CA LEU A 27 -5.01 16.01 10.85
C LEU A 27 -3.55 15.76 10.45
N SER A 28 -2.57 16.09 11.27
CA SER A 28 -1.16 15.90 10.95
C SER A 28 -0.78 14.42 10.86
N LYS A 29 -1.31 13.59 11.74
CA LYS A 29 -1.11 12.13 11.67
C LYS A 29 -1.84 11.51 10.48
N LEU A 30 -3.08 11.95 10.23
CA LEU A 30 -3.86 11.51 9.06
C LEU A 30 -3.11 11.84 7.75
N LEU A 31 -2.65 13.08 7.58
CA LEU A 31 -1.91 13.49 6.39
C LEU A 31 -0.61 12.71 6.21
N ARG A 32 0.10 12.43 7.31
CA ARG A 32 1.29 11.59 7.26
C ARG A 32 0.96 10.18 6.76
N LEU A 33 -0.06 9.54 7.33
CA LEU A 33 -0.50 8.22 6.87
C LEU A 33 -0.95 8.22 5.41
N VAL A 34 -1.63 9.26 4.96
CA VAL A 34 -2.03 9.43 3.55
C VAL A 34 -0.79 9.46 2.64
N VAL A 35 0.24 10.19 3.02
CA VAL A 35 1.49 10.26 2.26
C VAL A 35 2.20 8.91 2.27
N ASP A 36 2.32 8.26 3.43
CA ASP A 36 2.96 6.96 3.58
C ASP A 36 2.21 5.89 2.76
N THR A 37 0.87 5.85 2.84
CA THR A 37 0.03 4.93 2.07
C THR A 37 0.16 5.17 0.56
N LYS A 38 0.14 6.43 0.13
CA LYS A 38 0.36 6.77 -1.28
C LYS A 38 1.75 6.37 -1.77
N PHE A 39 2.78 6.56 -0.94
CA PHE A 39 4.15 6.19 -1.27
C PHE A 39 4.32 4.66 -1.40
N LEU A 40 3.71 3.90 -0.49
CA LEU A 40 3.81 2.43 -0.46
C LEU A 40 2.85 1.75 -1.44
N GLY A 41 1.63 2.27 -1.59
CA GLY A 41 0.55 1.65 -2.34
C GLY A 41 0.23 2.30 -3.70
N GLY A 42 0.76 3.51 -3.93
CA GLY A 42 0.60 4.25 -5.19
C GLY A 42 -0.63 5.15 -5.26
N ASP A 43 -1.69 4.84 -4.53
CA ASP A 43 -2.89 5.67 -4.43
C ASP A 43 -3.55 5.57 -3.06
N VAL A 44 -4.43 6.53 -2.78
CA VAL A 44 -5.27 6.59 -1.59
C VAL A 44 -6.55 7.34 -1.93
N VAL A 45 -7.68 6.93 -1.38
CA VAL A 45 -8.95 7.63 -1.52
C VAL A 45 -9.33 8.25 -0.19
N LEU A 46 -9.69 9.53 -0.21
CA LEU A 46 -10.23 10.26 0.94
C LEU A 46 -11.69 10.58 0.66
N LEU A 47 -12.54 10.27 1.60
CA LEU A 47 -13.94 10.64 1.63
C LEU A 47 -14.14 11.69 2.73
N PHE A 48 -14.75 12.81 2.37
CA PHE A 48 -15.13 13.86 3.28
C PHE A 48 -16.61 13.65 3.63
N ASP A 49 -16.87 13.23 4.84
CA ASP A 49 -18.23 12.97 5.28
C ASP A 49 -18.97 14.29 5.56
N ASP A 50 -20.00 14.58 4.77
CA ASP A 50 -20.85 15.76 4.89
C ASP A 50 -22.17 15.53 5.65
N GLY A 51 -22.25 14.42 6.39
CA GLY A 51 -23.44 14.08 7.18
C GLY A 51 -23.94 12.65 7.01
N LEU A 52 -23.09 11.75 6.59
CA LEU A 52 -23.36 10.30 6.60
C LEU A 52 -23.47 9.73 8.01
N VAL A 53 -22.87 10.41 8.96
CA VAL A 53 -22.87 10.11 10.40
C VAL A 53 -23.24 11.38 11.16
N GLU A 54 -23.76 11.26 12.38
CA GLU A 54 -24.22 12.38 13.23
C GLU A 54 -23.18 13.48 13.45
N ASP A 55 -21.88 13.17 13.29
CA ASP A 55 -20.77 14.12 13.36
C ASP A 55 -20.25 14.46 11.95
N SER A 56 -20.91 15.41 11.28
CA SER A 56 -20.50 15.90 9.96
C SER A 56 -19.07 16.48 9.94
N GLY A 57 -18.36 16.29 8.84
CA GLY A 57 -17.04 16.88 8.59
C GLY A 57 -15.88 15.98 8.93
N LYS A 58 -16.07 14.68 9.07
CA LYS A 58 -14.99 13.71 9.26
C LYS A 58 -14.37 13.28 7.94
N VAL A 59 -13.10 12.88 8.01
CA VAL A 59 -12.35 12.35 6.87
C VAL A 59 -12.15 10.86 7.05
N LEU A 60 -12.51 10.10 6.02
CA LEU A 60 -12.28 8.67 5.95
C LEU A 60 -11.27 8.39 4.85
N ALA A 61 -10.18 7.70 5.17
CA ALA A 61 -9.15 7.31 4.23
C ALA A 61 -9.28 5.82 3.90
N PHE A 62 -9.13 5.49 2.61
CA PHE A 62 -9.14 4.12 2.10
C PHE A 62 -7.81 3.78 1.47
N GLU A 63 -7.29 2.62 1.82
CA GLU A 63 -6.04 2.09 1.32
C GLU A 63 -6.19 1.52 -0.10
N PRO A 64 -5.10 1.36 -0.86
CA PRO A 64 -5.14 0.85 -2.23
C PRO A 64 -5.77 -0.53 -2.39
N ASP A 65 -5.64 -1.41 -1.41
CA ASP A 65 -6.20 -2.77 -1.39
C ASP A 65 -7.70 -2.79 -1.07
N GLU A 66 -8.25 -1.74 -0.48
CA GLU A 66 -9.69 -1.56 -0.30
C GLU A 66 -10.39 -1.12 -1.62
N ILE A 67 -9.62 -0.63 -2.61
CA ILE A 67 -10.14 -0.23 -3.92
C ILE A 67 -10.15 -1.45 -4.83
N ALA A 68 -11.29 -2.11 -4.95
CA ALA A 68 -11.42 -3.38 -5.65
C ALA A 68 -12.57 -3.40 -6.65
N ASP A 69 -12.48 -4.30 -7.63
CA ASP A 69 -13.58 -4.55 -8.55
C ASP A 69 -14.69 -5.34 -7.83
N VAL A 70 -15.92 -4.94 -8.09
CA VAL A 70 -17.12 -5.62 -7.60
C VAL A 70 -17.71 -6.55 -8.66
N PRO A 71 -18.56 -7.52 -8.29
CA PRO A 71 -19.29 -8.33 -9.25
C PRO A 71 -20.05 -7.48 -10.26
N ARG A 72 -20.09 -7.94 -11.52
CA ARG A 72 -20.74 -7.18 -12.61
C ARG A 72 -22.22 -6.95 -12.36
N GLU A 73 -22.88 -7.83 -11.64
CA GLU A 73 -24.29 -7.74 -11.25
C GLU A 73 -24.52 -6.46 -10.42
N TRP A 74 -23.67 -6.22 -9.43
CA TRP A 74 -23.78 -5.04 -8.55
C TRP A 74 -23.52 -3.74 -9.29
N LEU A 75 -22.57 -3.75 -10.25
CA LEU A 75 -22.31 -2.59 -11.09
C LEU A 75 -23.52 -2.28 -11.98
N ARG A 76 -24.18 -3.31 -12.55
CA ARG A 76 -25.38 -3.16 -13.40
C ARG A 76 -26.60 -2.70 -12.62
N GLU A 77 -26.71 -3.03 -11.36
CA GLU A 77 -27.78 -2.57 -10.48
C GLU A 77 -27.67 -1.08 -10.17
N LYS A 78 -26.46 -0.57 -10.01
CA LYS A 78 -26.20 0.84 -9.63
C LYS A 78 -26.04 1.75 -10.82
N PHE A 79 -25.60 1.26 -11.98
CA PHE A 79 -25.26 2.06 -13.15
C PHE A 79 -25.98 1.57 -14.41
N PRO A 80 -26.33 2.50 -15.35
CA PRO A 80 -26.90 2.14 -16.64
C PRO A 80 -25.99 1.20 -17.45
N ALA A 81 -26.56 0.57 -18.47
CA ALA A 81 -25.80 -0.31 -19.37
C ALA A 81 -24.64 0.45 -20.05
N GLY A 82 -23.51 -0.25 -20.22
CA GLY A 82 -22.31 0.31 -20.86
C GLY A 82 -21.26 0.87 -19.90
N TYR A 83 -21.56 0.97 -18.61
CA TYR A 83 -20.54 1.29 -17.62
C TYR A 83 -19.65 0.07 -17.39
N VAL A 84 -18.35 0.30 -17.28
CA VAL A 84 -17.34 -0.73 -17.05
C VAL A 84 -16.48 -0.38 -15.86
N GLN A 85 -16.03 -1.40 -15.17
CA GLN A 85 -15.12 -1.27 -14.03
C GLN A 85 -13.75 -1.88 -14.38
N ARG A 86 -12.69 -1.23 -13.95
CA ARG A 86 -11.30 -1.74 -14.05
C ARG A 86 -10.50 -1.29 -12.84
N GLN A 87 -9.99 -2.23 -12.08
CA GLN A 87 -9.16 -1.98 -10.89
C GLN A 87 -9.84 -1.04 -9.87
N GLY A 88 -11.12 -1.28 -9.58
CA GLY A 88 -11.90 -0.47 -8.64
C GLY A 88 -12.36 0.89 -9.21
N ARG A 89 -12.06 1.22 -10.46
CA ARG A 89 -12.47 2.49 -11.09
C ARG A 89 -13.59 2.27 -12.08
N ILE A 90 -14.60 3.13 -12.02
CA ILE A 90 -15.79 3.07 -12.86
C ILE A 90 -15.63 4.07 -14.01
N TYR A 91 -15.92 3.59 -15.21
CA TYR A 91 -15.91 4.39 -16.44
C TYR A 91 -17.27 4.34 -17.11
N ASN A 92 -17.71 5.46 -17.65
CA ASN A 92 -18.90 5.53 -18.46
C ASN A 92 -18.66 4.93 -19.87
N PRO A 93 -19.70 4.76 -20.71
CA PRO A 93 -19.56 4.23 -22.07
C PRO A 93 -18.56 4.99 -22.96
N ASN A 94 -18.34 6.27 -22.68
CA ASN A 94 -17.40 7.12 -23.41
C ASN A 94 -15.95 7.00 -22.88
N GLY A 95 -15.69 6.10 -21.92
CA GLY A 95 -14.37 5.92 -21.32
C GLY A 95 -13.97 6.99 -20.29
N ARG A 96 -14.88 7.91 -19.92
CA ARG A 96 -14.61 8.92 -18.89
C ARG A 96 -14.69 8.28 -17.51
N PHE A 97 -13.71 8.59 -16.66
CA PHE A 97 -13.71 8.18 -15.27
C PHE A 97 -14.82 8.89 -14.47
N VAL A 98 -15.68 8.12 -13.83
CA VAL A 98 -16.84 8.64 -13.09
C VAL A 98 -16.84 8.29 -11.62
N GLY A 99 -16.08 7.30 -11.16
CA GLY A 99 -16.07 6.93 -9.74
C GLY A 99 -15.15 5.78 -9.40
N VAL A 100 -15.10 5.46 -8.12
CA VAL A 100 -14.38 4.31 -7.56
C VAL A 100 -15.31 3.46 -6.70
N THR A 101 -14.99 2.18 -6.62
CA THR A 101 -15.58 1.24 -5.67
C THR A 101 -14.60 0.91 -4.58
N VAL A 102 -15.08 0.96 -3.36
CA VAL A 102 -14.31 0.64 -2.15
C VAL A 102 -14.98 -0.53 -1.45
N SER A 103 -14.22 -1.57 -1.16
CA SER A 103 -14.70 -2.77 -0.48
C SER A 103 -14.19 -2.79 0.96
N HIS A 104 -15.10 -2.91 1.92
CA HIS A 104 -14.79 -2.90 3.35
C HIS A 104 -14.51 -4.28 3.93
N ARG A 105 -13.87 -5.17 3.21
CA ARG A 105 -13.60 -6.53 3.69
C ARG A 105 -12.86 -6.60 5.03
N TYR A 106 -12.17 -5.53 5.42
CA TYR A 106 -11.31 -5.48 6.61
C TYR A 106 -11.82 -4.60 7.75
N ARG A 107 -12.76 -3.71 7.49
CA ARG A 107 -13.37 -2.89 8.54
C ARG A 107 -14.71 -3.53 8.88
N GLY A 108 -14.88 -4.01 10.09
CA GLY A 108 -16.10 -4.70 10.53
C GLY A 108 -17.37 -3.97 10.11
N ALA A 109 -18.42 -4.72 9.80
CA ALA A 109 -19.69 -4.32 9.17
C ALA A 109 -20.48 -3.17 9.86
N THR A 110 -19.98 -2.60 10.92
CA THR A 110 -20.65 -1.55 11.70
C THR A 110 -20.47 -0.14 11.14
N THR A 111 -19.55 0.06 10.17
CA THR A 111 -19.10 1.41 9.80
C THR A 111 -19.91 2.04 8.66
N PHE A 112 -20.64 1.29 7.84
CA PHE A 112 -21.40 1.84 6.72
C PHE A 112 -22.85 1.38 6.70
N ARG A 113 -23.73 2.23 7.20
CA ARG A 113 -25.20 2.02 7.21
C ARG A 113 -25.84 2.02 5.83
N ARG A 114 -25.14 2.36 4.75
CA ARG A 114 -25.74 2.55 3.43
C ARG A 114 -25.62 1.36 2.49
N ASP A 115 -24.69 0.43 2.74
CA ASP A 115 -24.56 -0.75 1.88
C ASP A 115 -24.43 -2.02 2.75
N PRO A 116 -25.45 -2.88 2.81
CA PRO A 116 -25.42 -4.11 3.60
C PRO A 116 -24.31 -5.08 3.14
N ASP A 117 -23.80 -4.91 1.92
CA ASP A 117 -22.79 -5.79 1.32
C ASP A 117 -21.34 -5.28 1.57
N GLY A 118 -21.18 -4.16 2.29
CA GLY A 118 -19.87 -3.62 2.63
C GLY A 118 -19.10 -3.01 1.45
N VAL A 119 -19.82 -2.59 0.39
CA VAL A 119 -19.25 -1.91 -0.77
C VAL A 119 -19.77 -0.49 -0.86
N LEU A 120 -18.84 0.46 -1.00
CA LEU A 120 -19.15 1.86 -1.21
C LEU A 120 -18.84 2.27 -2.65
N PHE A 121 -19.80 2.88 -3.32
CA PHE A 121 -19.65 3.47 -4.65
C PHE A 121 -19.47 4.98 -4.50
N LEU A 122 -18.25 5.47 -4.70
CA LEU A 122 -17.93 6.90 -4.72
C LEU A 122 -18.01 7.42 -6.15
N VAL A 123 -19.07 8.14 -6.46
CA VAL A 123 -19.35 8.63 -7.80
C VAL A 123 -19.16 10.15 -7.82
N LYS A 124 -18.57 10.66 -8.90
CA LYS A 124 -18.46 12.10 -9.12
C LYS A 124 -19.82 12.69 -9.42
N ASP A 125 -20.16 13.74 -8.71
CA ASP A 125 -21.34 14.55 -9.02
C ASP A 125 -20.91 15.73 -9.90
N ASP A 126 -21.24 15.65 -11.18
CA ASP A 126 -20.91 16.72 -12.16
C ASP A 126 -21.68 18.03 -11.87
N ALA A 127 -22.70 18.00 -11.01
CA ALA A 127 -23.49 19.18 -10.60
C ALA A 127 -22.85 19.93 -9.41
N ARG A 128 -21.84 19.33 -8.74
CA ARG A 128 -21.16 19.92 -7.58
C ARG A 128 -19.77 20.42 -7.95
N ASP A 129 -19.46 21.66 -7.58
CA ASP A 129 -18.11 22.23 -7.73
C ASP A 129 -17.08 21.53 -6.82
N VAL A 130 -17.52 21.07 -5.65
CA VAL A 130 -16.68 20.35 -4.68
C VAL A 130 -17.17 18.92 -4.57
N GLN A 131 -16.27 17.98 -4.77
CA GLN A 131 -16.56 16.56 -4.60
C GLN A 131 -16.40 16.16 -3.14
N ASP A 132 -17.26 15.25 -2.68
CA ASP A 132 -17.21 14.71 -1.32
C ASP A 132 -16.06 13.72 -1.12
N TRP A 133 -15.32 13.41 -2.17
CA TRP A 133 -14.19 12.51 -2.13
C TRP A 133 -13.09 12.89 -3.14
N VAL A 134 -11.87 12.46 -2.86
CA VAL A 134 -10.72 12.67 -3.73
C VAL A 134 -9.87 11.41 -3.80
N MET A 135 -9.39 11.06 -4.98
CA MET A 135 -8.41 10.01 -5.19
C MET A 135 -7.04 10.65 -5.46
N LEU A 136 -6.13 10.50 -4.54
CA LEU A 136 -4.73 10.92 -4.66
C LEU A 136 -3.93 9.77 -5.25
N ARG A 137 -3.24 10.01 -6.37
CA ARG A 137 -2.48 8.97 -7.07
C ARG A 137 -1.32 9.57 -7.85
N ASP A 138 -0.24 8.80 -7.98
CA ASP A 138 0.88 9.12 -8.85
C ASP A 138 0.73 8.40 -10.18
N VAL A 139 0.65 9.15 -11.27
CA VAL A 139 0.40 8.64 -12.62
C VAL A 139 1.63 8.91 -13.47
N TRP A 140 2.21 7.86 -14.01
CA TRP A 140 3.37 7.95 -14.89
C TRP A 140 3.01 7.83 -16.37
N ARG A 141 1.77 7.42 -16.67
CA ARG A 141 1.25 7.25 -18.03
C ARG A 141 -0.16 7.79 -18.17
N PHE A 142 -0.50 8.36 -19.32
CA PHE A 142 -1.80 9.01 -19.55
C PHE A 142 -3.02 8.13 -19.25
N ASN A 143 -3.00 6.87 -19.64
CA ASN A 143 -4.14 5.95 -19.45
C ASN A 143 -4.00 5.06 -18.19
N GLN A 144 -3.15 5.42 -17.27
CA GLN A 144 -2.96 4.68 -16.04
C GLN A 144 -4.15 4.87 -15.12
N GLY A 145 -4.81 3.79 -14.77
CA GLY A 145 -5.99 3.79 -13.90
C GLY A 145 -5.64 4.01 -12.43
N ARG A 146 -4.72 3.21 -11.92
CA ARG A 146 -4.26 3.23 -10.52
C ARG A 146 -2.93 3.96 -10.41
N GLY A 147 -2.62 4.44 -9.21
CA GLY A 147 -1.30 4.94 -8.89
C GLY A 147 -0.24 3.84 -8.93
N VAL A 148 1.01 4.21 -9.17
CA VAL A 148 2.15 3.31 -8.99
C VAL A 148 2.89 3.73 -7.74
N ALA A 149 3.12 2.78 -6.86
CA ALA A 149 3.91 3.02 -5.66
C ALA A 149 5.33 3.48 -6.04
N PRO A 150 5.79 4.64 -5.60
CA PRO A 150 7.16 5.08 -5.84
C PRO A 150 8.20 4.08 -5.33
N VAL A 151 7.87 3.33 -4.29
CA VAL A 151 8.74 2.28 -3.72
C VAL A 151 8.82 1.03 -4.59
N ALA A 152 7.93 0.83 -5.56
CA ALA A 152 7.92 -0.40 -6.38
C ALA A 152 9.19 -0.58 -7.20
N ALA A 153 9.71 0.49 -7.80
CA ALA A 153 10.94 0.42 -8.61
C ALA A 153 12.20 0.07 -7.79
N PRO A 154 12.48 0.71 -6.63
CA PRO A 154 13.62 0.33 -5.82
C PRO A 154 13.43 -1.00 -5.09
N LEU A 155 12.21 -1.50 -4.91
CA LEU A 155 11.95 -2.75 -4.22
C LEU A 155 12.59 -3.95 -4.93
N ASP A 156 12.48 -4.03 -6.25
CA ASP A 156 13.12 -5.09 -7.05
C ASP A 156 14.64 -5.08 -6.85
N SER A 157 15.27 -3.91 -6.88
CA SER A 157 16.71 -3.77 -6.63
C SER A 157 17.10 -4.17 -5.20
N LEU A 158 16.25 -3.90 -4.21
CA LEU A 158 16.48 -4.34 -2.83
C LEU A 158 16.37 -5.85 -2.67
N LEU A 159 15.42 -6.49 -3.34
CA LEU A 159 15.27 -7.95 -3.35
C LEU A 159 16.46 -8.62 -4.05
N ASP A 160 16.96 -8.05 -5.12
CA ASP A 160 18.16 -8.52 -5.81
C ASP A 160 19.38 -8.41 -4.89
N LEU A 161 19.56 -7.26 -4.20
CA LEU A 161 20.64 -7.06 -3.23
C LEU A 161 20.57 -8.05 -2.07
N GLU A 162 19.37 -8.29 -1.52
CA GLU A 162 19.17 -9.29 -0.49
C GLU A 162 19.58 -10.69 -0.97
N SER A 163 19.23 -11.03 -2.21
CA SER A 163 19.58 -12.32 -2.81
C SER A 163 21.09 -12.47 -2.96
N VAL A 164 21.78 -11.44 -3.46
CA VAL A 164 23.26 -11.42 -3.58
C VAL A 164 23.91 -11.60 -2.22
N THR A 165 23.46 -10.84 -1.22
CA THR A 165 23.99 -10.94 0.14
C THR A 165 23.82 -12.33 0.72
N LYS A 166 22.67 -12.97 0.53
CA LYS A 166 22.43 -14.36 0.94
C LYS A 166 23.37 -15.34 0.26
N PHE A 167 23.60 -15.19 -1.05
CA PHE A 167 24.55 -16.05 -1.78
C PHE A 167 25.99 -15.86 -1.32
N GLU A 168 26.43 -14.64 -1.04
CA GLU A 168 27.76 -14.34 -0.52
C GLU A 168 27.97 -14.99 0.85
N VAL A 169 27.01 -14.89 1.77
CA VAL A 169 27.06 -15.53 3.08
C VAL A 169 27.12 -17.04 2.93
N GLN A 170 26.30 -17.63 2.06
CA GLN A 170 26.32 -19.08 1.83
C GLN A 170 27.66 -19.55 1.23
N ALA A 171 28.22 -18.78 0.29
CA ALA A 171 29.54 -19.07 -0.28
C ALA A 171 30.64 -19.02 0.79
N ALA A 172 30.63 -17.99 1.64
CA ALA A 172 31.57 -17.87 2.77
C ALA A 172 31.45 -19.05 3.75
N MET A 173 30.21 -19.46 4.09
CA MET A 173 29.97 -20.61 4.94
C MET A 173 30.50 -21.91 4.33
N LYS A 174 30.23 -22.15 3.02
CA LYS A 174 30.77 -23.33 2.33
C LYS A 174 32.30 -23.35 2.27
N ASN A 175 32.90 -22.19 1.96
CA ASN A 175 34.36 -22.06 1.95
C ASN A 175 34.96 -22.36 3.34
N ALA A 176 34.36 -21.85 4.41
CA ALA A 176 34.79 -22.13 5.77
C ALA A 176 34.69 -23.64 6.14
N GLN A 177 33.60 -24.30 5.72
CA GLN A 177 33.42 -25.74 5.89
C GLN A 177 34.45 -26.54 5.10
N THR A 178 34.74 -26.14 3.85
CA THR A 178 35.73 -26.83 3.00
C THR A 178 37.13 -26.74 3.59
N VAL A 179 37.52 -25.56 4.10
CA VAL A 179 38.81 -25.39 4.80
C VAL A 179 38.88 -26.27 6.04
N GLY A 180 37.80 -26.37 6.80
CA GLY A 180 37.73 -27.25 7.97
C GLY A 180 37.86 -28.73 7.61
N GLN A 181 37.28 -29.16 6.51
CA GLN A 181 37.41 -30.55 6.02
C GLN A 181 38.82 -30.86 5.52
N ILE A 182 39.47 -29.96 4.80
CA ILE A 182 40.87 -30.16 4.36
C ILE A 182 41.84 -30.29 5.54
N ILE A 183 41.66 -29.42 6.54
CA ILE A 183 42.51 -29.48 7.75
C ILE A 183 42.29 -30.80 8.51
N SER A 184 41.08 -31.29 8.64
CA SER A 184 40.77 -32.55 9.33
C SER A 184 41.29 -33.77 8.57
N THR A 185 41.20 -33.76 7.23
CA THR A 185 41.70 -34.86 6.38
C THR A 185 43.22 -34.92 6.40
N ASN A 186 43.90 -33.79 6.35
CA ASN A 186 45.36 -33.74 6.47
C ASN A 186 45.84 -34.16 7.85
N ARG A 187 45.09 -33.92 8.92
CA ARG A 187 45.41 -34.38 10.27
C ARG A 187 45.16 -35.88 10.46
N ALA A 188 44.11 -36.41 9.83
CA ALA A 188 43.78 -37.81 9.88
C ALA A 188 44.67 -38.67 8.96
N GLY A 189 45.23 -38.07 7.91
CA GLY A 189 46.12 -38.74 6.96
C GLY A 189 47.61 -38.60 7.27
N SER A 190 47.97 -37.84 8.26
CA SER A 190 49.34 -37.80 8.78
C SER A 190 49.49 -38.82 9.91
N ASP A 191 49.28 -40.08 9.61
CA ASP A 191 50.12 -41.09 10.25
C ASP A 191 51.55 -40.81 9.79
N ALA A 192 52.18 -39.92 10.53
CA ALA A 192 53.59 -39.52 10.34
C ALA A 192 54.57 -40.64 10.75
N ASP A 193 54.12 -41.88 10.66
CA ASP A 193 54.91 -43.03 11.10
C ASP A 193 55.35 -43.93 9.94
N GLU A 194 55.08 -43.57 8.69
CA GLU A 194 55.71 -44.25 7.56
C GLU A 194 56.38 -43.23 6.63
N ILE A 195 57.45 -42.58 7.11
CA ILE A 195 58.54 -42.19 6.21
C ILE A 195 59.25 -43.46 5.88
N PRO A 196 59.20 -43.94 4.62
CA PRO A 196 59.97 -45.12 4.26
C PRO A 196 61.45 -44.82 4.52
N GLU A 197 62.10 -45.64 5.33
CA GLU A 197 63.56 -45.63 5.66
C GLU A 197 64.44 -45.82 4.43
N GLU A 198 63.91 -45.67 3.23
CA GLU A 198 64.58 -45.99 1.94
C GLU A 198 65.15 -44.78 1.21
N LEU A 199 65.15 -43.58 1.76
CA LEU A 199 65.73 -42.40 1.10
C LEU A 199 67.09 -41.97 1.67
N ASP A 200 67.75 -42.83 2.48
CA ASP A 200 69.06 -42.51 3.01
C ASP A 200 70.11 -43.58 2.56
N ARG A 201 70.14 -43.98 1.31
CA ARG A 201 71.23 -44.64 0.67
C ARG A 201 71.43 -44.17 -0.76
N ASP A 202 72.26 -43.19 -0.93
CA ASP A 202 73.38 -43.00 -1.85
C ASP A 202 73.75 -41.54 -2.02
#